data_e69ef380ad9ee12e7b4aa8224678cb00
#
_entry.id   e69ef380ad9ee12e7b4aa8224678cb00
#
_cell.length_a   1.000
_cell.length_b   1.000
_cell.length_c   1.000
_cell.angle_alpha   90.00
_cell.angle_beta   90.00
_cell.angle_gamma   90.00
#
_symmetry.space_group_name_H-M   'P 1'
#
loop_
_entity.id
_entity.type
_entity.pdbx_description
1 polymer ?
#
loop_
_entity_poly.entity_id
_entity_poly.type
_entity_poly.pdbx_seq_one_letter_code
_entity_poly.pdbx_strand_id
1 'polypeptide(L)'
;MKKLLLLSLVFISIPAFTQTLTADLDAMMKAKYKAGEPGAVALVAKAGKPIYRQAFGMADMENNIVMRPEHVFEIGSITKQFTAVSILMLMEQGKLKLNDPITKFIPEYPMHGYTITIHHLLTHTSGIKSYTGMEKWTKLWRQDMKPMEMIDLFKNEPMEFAPGEKWNYNNSAYFMLGYIIEKASGTPYPEFLEKNIFTPLGMKNSYYGSQSKIIRNRAQGYQKQAEYVNAEYLSLTQPYSAGSIMSTVDDLLTWQMAINANKLVKKETIQLAHTPVTLNNGKVEKYGYGWGIGDINGSPTTEHSGGIFGFVTNSIYSSKEDVFVAVFANCDCNDPVEVSTRMAAKAIGKPYADPVAKVKLDPAYAKTLTGVYDFEDSTTRYITLEGDQLYSQRTGSNKFKIFPQDKTNFVFETGFSTLHVTVEKGEVNEAAMNNRGFITKGVKTNKSIPTRVEVPVDPATLQQYTGSYEIQPGFNLVMTLEDGHLMSQATGQGKLELFAESPTKFFLKVVDAQIEFTPNATGKFDLVLYQGGQKVPGKLIR
;
A
#
# COMPACT_ATOMS: atom_id res chain seq x y z
N MET A 1 -54.79 -41.27 27.45
CA MET A 1 -53.52 -40.54 27.74
C MET A 1 -52.98 -40.01 26.42
N LYS A 2 -53.24 -38.72 26.08
CA LYS A 2 -52.76 -38.09 24.85
C LYS A 2 -51.38 -37.48 25.14
N LYS A 3 -50.33 -37.94 24.45
CA LYS A 3 -48.99 -37.33 24.50
C LYS A 3 -49.00 -36.11 23.56
N LEU A 4 -48.87 -34.93 24.15
CA LEU A 4 -48.62 -33.69 23.42
C LEU A 4 -47.13 -33.64 23.03
N LEU A 5 -46.83 -33.66 21.75
CA LEU A 5 -45.48 -33.40 21.23
C LEU A 5 -45.30 -31.86 21.15
N LEU A 6 -44.45 -31.28 21.99
CA LEU A 6 -44.02 -29.89 21.86
C LEU A 6 -42.93 -29.83 20.76
N LEU A 7 -43.29 -29.27 19.62
CA LEU A 7 -42.31 -28.91 18.58
C LEU A 7 -41.72 -27.55 18.96
N SER A 8 -40.48 -27.54 19.46
CA SER A 8 -39.73 -26.30 19.68
C SER A 8 -39.24 -25.74 18.33
N LEU A 9 -39.86 -24.66 17.86
CA LEU A 9 -39.36 -23.88 16.76
C LEU A 9 -38.08 -23.17 17.20
N VAL A 10 -36.94 -23.63 16.70
CA VAL A 10 -35.67 -22.89 16.75
C VAL A 10 -35.76 -21.80 15.67
N PHE A 11 -36.09 -20.59 16.07
CA PHE A 11 -35.96 -19.41 15.22
C PHE A 11 -34.47 -19.12 15.02
N ILE A 12 -33.92 -19.47 13.87
CA ILE A 12 -32.58 -19.11 13.48
C ILE A 12 -32.55 -17.61 13.17
N SER A 13 -31.92 -16.82 14.03
CA SER A 13 -31.79 -15.36 13.92
C SER A 13 -30.74 -14.91 12.87
N ILE A 14 -30.71 -15.58 11.71
CA ILE A 14 -29.79 -15.25 10.59
C ILE A 14 -30.14 -13.92 9.87
N PRO A 15 -31.42 -13.46 9.74
CA PRO A 15 -31.70 -12.27 8.95
C PRO A 15 -31.22 -10.94 9.57
N ALA A 16 -31.21 -10.80 10.87
CA ALA A 16 -30.86 -9.52 11.53
C ALA A 16 -29.38 -9.15 11.40
N PHE A 17 -28.46 -10.09 11.55
CA PHE A 17 -27.02 -9.84 11.44
C PHE A 17 -26.61 -9.43 10.01
N THR A 18 -27.17 -10.10 8.99
CA THR A 18 -26.86 -9.80 7.59
C THR A 18 -27.38 -8.42 7.17
N GLN A 19 -28.55 -8.03 7.64
CA GLN A 19 -29.14 -6.72 7.35
C GLN A 19 -28.33 -5.58 7.99
N THR A 20 -27.84 -5.76 9.22
CA THR A 20 -26.99 -4.80 9.90
C THR A 20 -25.61 -4.69 9.21
N LEU A 21 -25.02 -5.81 8.81
CA LEU A 21 -23.74 -5.81 8.10
C LEU A 21 -23.84 -5.06 6.77
N THR A 22 -24.85 -5.32 5.96
CA THR A 22 -25.07 -4.62 4.67
C THR A 22 -25.18 -3.11 4.87
N ALA A 23 -25.95 -2.67 5.87
CA ALA A 23 -26.11 -1.24 6.16
C ALA A 23 -24.77 -0.58 6.59
N ASP A 24 -23.98 -1.27 7.41
CA ASP A 24 -22.66 -0.80 7.83
C ASP A 24 -21.70 -0.67 6.63
N LEU A 25 -21.65 -1.69 5.76
CA LEU A 25 -20.79 -1.68 4.57
C LEU A 25 -21.21 -0.57 3.59
N ASP A 26 -22.52 -0.37 3.40
CA ASP A 26 -23.09 0.73 2.62
C ASP A 26 -22.67 2.09 3.17
N ALA A 27 -22.74 2.26 4.49
CA ALA A 27 -22.35 3.52 5.14
C ALA A 27 -20.87 3.83 4.91
N MET A 28 -19.98 2.82 5.04
CA MET A 28 -18.55 2.98 4.77
C MET A 28 -18.28 3.40 3.32
N MET A 29 -18.91 2.73 2.37
CA MET A 29 -18.71 3.02 0.95
C MET A 29 -19.28 4.39 0.57
N LYS A 30 -20.49 4.74 1.02
CA LYS A 30 -21.12 6.06 0.78
C LYS A 30 -20.35 7.22 1.43
N ALA A 31 -19.69 6.96 2.56
CA ALA A 31 -18.82 7.96 3.19
C ALA A 31 -17.63 8.33 2.31
N LYS A 32 -17.10 7.38 1.55
CA LYS A 32 -15.89 7.55 0.72
C LYS A 32 -16.22 7.90 -0.74
N TYR A 33 -17.17 7.22 -1.36
CA TYR A 33 -17.50 7.35 -2.78
C TYR A 33 -18.84 8.08 -2.96
N LYS A 34 -18.79 9.32 -3.44
CA LYS A 34 -19.95 10.20 -3.55
C LYS A 34 -20.66 10.03 -4.90
N ALA A 35 -21.96 10.31 -4.91
CA ALA A 35 -22.69 10.41 -6.16
C ALA A 35 -22.11 11.54 -7.03
N GLY A 36 -22.00 11.30 -8.35
CA GLY A 36 -21.46 12.27 -9.31
C GLY A 36 -19.93 12.38 -9.34
N GLU A 37 -19.21 11.69 -8.45
CA GLU A 37 -17.74 11.61 -8.44
C GLU A 37 -17.28 10.24 -8.99
N PRO A 38 -15.97 10.08 -9.35
CA PRO A 38 -15.43 8.77 -9.69
C PRO A 38 -15.77 7.74 -8.62
N GLY A 39 -16.14 6.54 -9.05
CA GLY A 39 -16.80 5.58 -8.21
C GLY A 39 -15.95 4.38 -7.81
N ALA A 40 -16.64 3.41 -7.21
CA ALA A 40 -16.04 2.12 -6.86
C ALA A 40 -17.06 1.00 -6.90
N VAL A 41 -16.55 -0.22 -7.05
CA VAL A 41 -17.30 -1.47 -6.85
C VAL A 41 -16.72 -2.21 -5.66
N ALA A 42 -17.59 -2.68 -4.77
CA ALA A 42 -17.21 -3.49 -3.61
C ALA A 42 -17.93 -4.84 -3.61
N LEU A 43 -17.19 -5.89 -3.27
CA LEU A 43 -17.70 -7.24 -3.08
C LEU A 43 -17.18 -7.80 -1.75
N VAL A 44 -18.07 -8.38 -0.95
CA VAL A 44 -17.72 -9.21 0.21
C VAL A 44 -18.35 -10.59 -0.02
N ALA A 45 -17.54 -11.63 0.09
CA ALA A 45 -17.99 -13.01 0.02
C ALA A 45 -17.61 -13.78 1.28
N LYS A 46 -18.45 -14.71 1.70
CA LYS A 46 -18.17 -15.67 2.78
C LYS A 46 -18.43 -17.07 2.27
N ALA A 47 -17.49 -17.98 2.53
CA ALA A 47 -17.53 -19.35 2.01
C ALA A 47 -17.80 -19.40 0.48
N GLY A 48 -17.11 -18.51 -0.27
CA GLY A 48 -17.22 -18.39 -1.72
C GLY A 48 -18.53 -17.80 -2.22
N LYS A 49 -19.47 -17.40 -1.35
CA LYS A 49 -20.76 -16.82 -1.75
C LYS A 49 -20.77 -15.31 -1.48
N PRO A 50 -21.08 -14.46 -2.48
CA PRO A 50 -21.26 -13.04 -2.26
C PRO A 50 -22.36 -12.77 -1.22
N ILE A 51 -22.03 -12.02 -0.17
CA ILE A 51 -22.96 -11.53 0.86
C ILE A 51 -23.19 -10.02 0.74
N TYR A 52 -22.33 -9.34 -0.04
CA TYR A 52 -22.43 -7.93 -0.39
C TYR A 52 -21.81 -7.71 -1.76
N ARG A 53 -22.48 -6.97 -2.65
CA ARG A 53 -22.02 -6.65 -4.00
C ARG A 53 -22.71 -5.38 -4.45
N GLN A 54 -22.02 -4.25 -4.36
CA GLN A 54 -22.58 -2.93 -4.62
C GLN A 54 -21.61 -2.02 -5.38
N ALA A 55 -22.14 -1.00 -6.02
CA ALA A 55 -21.39 0.01 -6.76
C ALA A 55 -21.81 1.41 -6.34
N PHE A 56 -20.87 2.36 -6.39
CA PHE A 56 -21.05 3.73 -5.95
C PHE A 56 -20.37 4.69 -6.92
N GLY A 57 -20.91 5.92 -7.06
CA GLY A 57 -20.33 6.95 -7.92
C GLY A 57 -20.50 6.67 -9.42
N MET A 58 -19.58 7.23 -10.21
CA MET A 58 -19.64 7.23 -11.68
C MET A 58 -18.57 6.30 -12.27
N ALA A 59 -18.94 5.54 -13.29
CA ALA A 59 -18.02 4.75 -14.10
C ALA A 59 -17.43 5.60 -15.24
N ASP A 60 -18.21 6.54 -15.75
CA ASP A 60 -17.80 7.51 -16.77
C ASP A 60 -18.54 8.82 -16.46
N MET A 61 -17.79 9.83 -16.04
CA MET A 61 -18.32 11.14 -15.65
C MET A 61 -18.77 11.94 -16.87
N GLU A 62 -18.06 11.81 -18.00
CA GLU A 62 -18.33 12.56 -19.21
C GLU A 62 -19.65 12.15 -19.86
N ASN A 63 -19.95 10.85 -19.83
CA ASN A 63 -21.16 10.27 -20.39
C ASN A 63 -22.28 10.05 -19.34
N ASN A 64 -22.08 10.50 -18.09
CA ASN A 64 -23.02 10.31 -16.97
C ASN A 64 -23.39 8.83 -16.73
N ILE A 65 -22.43 7.92 -16.90
CA ILE A 65 -22.63 6.50 -16.66
C ILE A 65 -22.37 6.20 -15.18
N VAL A 66 -23.41 5.83 -14.45
CA VAL A 66 -23.26 5.39 -13.04
C VAL A 66 -22.50 4.07 -12.96
N MET A 67 -21.72 3.92 -11.90
CA MET A 67 -21.00 2.69 -11.63
C MET A 67 -21.95 1.52 -11.40
N ARG A 68 -21.63 0.37 -11.95
CA ARG A 68 -22.33 -0.90 -11.75
C ARG A 68 -21.35 -2.00 -11.38
N PRO A 69 -21.78 -3.04 -10.66
CA PRO A 69 -20.90 -4.12 -10.22
C PRO A 69 -20.19 -4.88 -11.35
N GLU A 70 -20.73 -4.83 -12.58
CA GLU A 70 -20.18 -5.49 -13.77
C GLU A 70 -19.06 -4.72 -14.46
N HIS A 71 -18.71 -3.50 -13.96
CA HIS A 71 -17.65 -2.73 -14.60
C HIS A 71 -16.28 -3.41 -14.44
N VAL A 72 -15.51 -3.32 -15.51
CA VAL A 72 -14.15 -3.86 -15.64
C VAL A 72 -13.17 -2.76 -15.33
N PHE A 73 -12.22 -3.05 -14.43
CA PHE A 73 -11.18 -2.11 -13.98
C PHE A 73 -9.80 -2.61 -14.36
N GLU A 74 -8.87 -1.70 -14.55
CA GLU A 74 -7.45 -2.03 -14.52
C GLU A 74 -7.07 -2.34 -13.07
N ILE A 75 -6.67 -3.60 -12.79
CA ILE A 75 -6.46 -4.04 -11.39
C ILE A 75 -5.04 -3.79 -10.90
N GLY A 76 -4.18 -3.18 -11.74
CA GLY A 76 -2.83 -2.82 -11.37
C GLY A 76 -2.06 -4.01 -10.79
N SER A 77 -1.38 -3.80 -9.69
CA SER A 77 -0.46 -4.79 -9.10
C SER A 77 -1.12 -6.07 -8.58
N ILE A 78 -2.45 -6.18 -8.50
CA ILE A 78 -3.11 -7.49 -8.27
C ILE A 78 -2.73 -8.48 -9.39
N THR A 79 -2.35 -8.00 -10.58
CA THR A 79 -1.74 -8.78 -11.67
C THR A 79 -0.62 -9.70 -11.18
N LYS A 80 0.16 -9.29 -10.18
CA LYS A 80 1.31 -10.04 -9.67
C LYS A 80 0.92 -11.41 -9.11
N GLN A 81 -0.28 -11.56 -8.58
CA GLN A 81 -0.79 -12.87 -8.14
C GLN A 81 -0.87 -13.87 -9.31
N PHE A 82 -1.39 -13.43 -10.45
CA PHE A 82 -1.53 -14.23 -11.66
C PHE A 82 -0.15 -14.60 -12.24
N THR A 83 0.77 -13.64 -12.24
CA THR A 83 2.16 -13.87 -12.67
C THR A 83 2.87 -14.88 -11.78
N ALA A 84 2.75 -14.73 -10.47
CA ALA A 84 3.36 -15.65 -9.50
C ALA A 84 2.81 -17.09 -9.67
N VAL A 85 1.50 -17.24 -9.77
CA VAL A 85 0.88 -18.57 -9.99
C VAL A 85 1.30 -19.15 -11.33
N SER A 86 1.44 -18.34 -12.40
CA SER A 86 1.96 -18.80 -13.69
C SER A 86 3.38 -19.38 -13.58
N ILE A 87 4.26 -18.73 -12.82
CA ILE A 87 5.60 -19.26 -12.51
C ILE A 87 5.51 -20.58 -11.74
N LEU A 88 4.63 -20.66 -10.75
CA LEU A 88 4.43 -21.87 -9.95
C LEU A 88 3.86 -23.03 -10.79
N MET A 89 2.96 -22.76 -11.72
CA MET A 89 2.46 -23.75 -12.69
C MET A 89 3.60 -24.32 -13.56
N LEU A 90 4.47 -23.45 -14.06
CA LEU A 90 5.64 -23.87 -14.85
C LEU A 90 6.67 -24.61 -14.00
N MET A 91 6.81 -24.27 -12.72
CA MET A 91 7.64 -25.02 -11.77
C MET A 91 7.11 -26.45 -11.57
N GLU A 92 5.81 -26.63 -11.37
CA GLU A 92 5.20 -27.97 -11.22
C GLU A 92 5.31 -28.81 -12.51
N GLN A 93 5.33 -28.16 -13.67
CA GLN A 93 5.58 -28.80 -14.97
C GLN A 93 7.08 -29.13 -15.21
N GLY A 94 7.97 -28.79 -14.28
CA GLY A 94 9.41 -29.03 -14.40
C GLY A 94 10.12 -28.12 -15.41
N LYS A 95 9.48 -27.06 -15.91
CA LYS A 95 10.04 -26.14 -16.92
C LYS A 95 11.03 -25.14 -16.32
N LEU A 96 10.90 -24.85 -15.04
CA LEU A 96 11.79 -23.99 -14.27
C LEU A 96 11.87 -24.43 -12.80
N LYS A 97 12.86 -23.89 -12.08
CA LYS A 97 13.00 -24.01 -10.62
C LYS A 97 13.08 -22.61 -10.03
N LEU A 98 12.58 -22.42 -8.81
CA LEU A 98 12.62 -21.09 -8.15
C LEU A 98 14.04 -20.56 -7.95
N ASN A 99 15.00 -21.45 -7.76
CA ASN A 99 16.42 -21.12 -7.61
C ASN A 99 17.18 -21.06 -8.95
N ASP A 100 16.51 -21.24 -10.09
CA ASP A 100 17.17 -21.02 -11.39
C ASP A 100 17.62 -19.56 -11.49
N PRO A 101 18.88 -19.32 -11.94
CA PRO A 101 19.34 -17.98 -12.23
C PRO A 101 18.53 -17.41 -13.41
N ILE A 102 18.24 -16.10 -13.35
CA ILE A 102 17.46 -15.44 -14.40
C ILE A 102 18.12 -15.52 -15.78
N THR A 103 19.45 -15.65 -15.84
CA THR A 103 20.23 -15.83 -17.07
C THR A 103 19.92 -17.12 -17.82
N LYS A 104 19.28 -18.09 -17.19
CA LYS A 104 18.76 -19.28 -17.89
C LYS A 104 17.70 -18.91 -18.94
N PHE A 105 16.94 -17.82 -18.72
CA PHE A 105 15.85 -17.37 -19.57
C PHE A 105 16.14 -16.03 -20.25
N ILE A 106 17.08 -15.24 -19.68
CA ILE A 106 17.54 -13.94 -20.18
C ILE A 106 19.08 -13.96 -20.18
N PRO A 107 19.72 -14.70 -21.11
CA PRO A 107 21.18 -14.93 -21.07
C PRO A 107 22.01 -13.64 -21.10
N GLU A 108 21.49 -12.60 -21.76
CA GLU A 108 22.15 -11.30 -21.91
C GLU A 108 21.96 -10.36 -20.69
N TYR A 109 21.26 -10.79 -19.63
CA TYR A 109 21.07 -9.95 -18.46
C TYR A 109 22.36 -9.84 -17.64
N PRO A 110 22.91 -8.64 -17.39
CA PRO A 110 24.13 -8.49 -16.61
C PRO A 110 23.84 -8.77 -15.13
N MET A 111 24.49 -9.78 -14.57
CA MET A 111 24.26 -10.21 -13.19
C MET A 111 24.96 -9.33 -12.15
N HIS A 112 25.70 -8.32 -12.56
CA HIS A 112 26.43 -7.37 -11.68
C HIS A 112 27.25 -8.01 -10.57
N GLY A 113 27.78 -9.22 -10.80
CA GLY A 113 28.57 -9.98 -9.82
C GLY A 113 27.74 -10.81 -8.83
N TYR A 114 26.42 -10.88 -8.99
CA TYR A 114 25.51 -11.62 -8.12
C TYR A 114 24.80 -12.74 -8.84
N THR A 115 24.21 -13.69 -8.10
CA THR A 115 23.25 -14.66 -8.63
C THR A 115 21.84 -14.22 -8.29
N ILE A 116 21.12 -13.69 -9.28
CA ILE A 116 19.72 -13.30 -9.15
C ILE A 116 18.85 -14.48 -9.60
N THR A 117 17.92 -14.91 -8.76
CA THR A 117 17.05 -16.06 -9.01
C THR A 117 15.58 -15.65 -9.23
N ILE A 118 14.78 -16.57 -9.76
CA ILE A 118 13.31 -16.38 -9.87
C ILE A 118 12.70 -16.11 -8.49
N HIS A 119 13.16 -16.79 -7.43
CA HIS A 119 12.74 -16.54 -6.04
C HIS A 119 12.96 -15.09 -5.65
N HIS A 120 14.13 -14.51 -5.93
CA HIS A 120 14.43 -13.11 -5.62
C HIS A 120 13.49 -12.13 -6.36
N LEU A 121 13.10 -12.46 -7.61
CA LEU A 121 12.14 -11.64 -8.36
C LEU A 121 10.74 -11.71 -7.72
N LEU A 122 10.26 -12.91 -7.39
CA LEU A 122 8.94 -13.14 -6.80
C LEU A 122 8.77 -12.46 -5.44
N THR A 123 9.84 -12.38 -4.66
CA THR A 123 9.84 -11.86 -3.28
C THR A 123 10.24 -10.40 -3.15
N HIS A 124 10.54 -9.70 -4.26
CA HIS A 124 11.05 -8.33 -4.24
C HIS A 124 12.38 -8.15 -3.48
N THR A 125 13.22 -9.18 -3.50
CA THR A 125 14.53 -9.18 -2.84
C THR A 125 15.70 -9.23 -3.82
N SER A 126 15.46 -8.94 -5.09
CA SER A 126 16.48 -9.05 -6.14
C SER A 126 17.54 -7.95 -6.13
N GLY A 127 17.24 -6.78 -5.58
CA GLY A 127 18.12 -5.59 -5.66
C GLY A 127 18.18 -4.92 -7.02
N ILE A 128 17.41 -5.38 -8.01
CA ILE A 128 17.33 -4.78 -9.35
C ILE A 128 16.65 -3.41 -9.25
N LYS A 129 17.09 -2.43 -10.05
CA LYS A 129 16.45 -1.11 -10.14
C LYS A 129 15.02 -1.24 -10.67
N SER A 130 14.05 -0.65 -9.97
CA SER A 130 12.68 -0.57 -10.47
C SER A 130 12.55 0.52 -11.53
N TYR A 131 12.08 0.16 -12.74
CA TYR A 131 11.92 1.11 -13.83
C TYR A 131 10.94 2.24 -13.51
N THR A 132 9.93 1.97 -12.67
CA THR A 132 8.91 2.96 -12.30
C THR A 132 9.44 4.14 -11.48
N GLY A 133 10.64 4.01 -10.91
CA GLY A 133 11.36 5.10 -10.23
C GLY A 133 12.39 5.82 -11.11
N MET A 134 12.42 5.55 -12.42
CA MET A 134 13.43 6.12 -13.33
C MET A 134 12.86 7.26 -14.16
N GLU A 135 13.52 8.43 -14.16
CA GLU A 135 13.11 9.58 -14.95
C GLU A 135 12.94 9.25 -16.45
N LYS A 136 13.85 8.44 -17.01
CA LYS A 136 13.76 8.07 -18.42
C LYS A 136 12.48 7.31 -18.77
N TRP A 137 11.89 6.55 -17.81
CA TRP A 137 10.62 5.88 -18.01
C TRP A 137 9.46 6.87 -18.11
N THR A 138 9.47 7.97 -17.35
CA THR A 138 8.39 8.96 -17.39
C THR A 138 8.20 9.61 -18.76
N LYS A 139 9.24 9.56 -19.61
CA LYS A 139 9.20 10.06 -21.01
C LYS A 139 8.68 9.00 -21.99
N LEU A 140 8.56 7.74 -21.56
CA LEU A 140 8.26 6.60 -22.43
C LEU A 140 6.93 5.92 -22.12
N TRP A 141 6.30 6.15 -20.97
CA TRP A 141 5.13 5.38 -20.49
C TRP A 141 3.94 5.36 -21.46
N ARG A 142 3.89 6.31 -22.42
CA ARG A 142 2.84 6.36 -23.46
C ARG A 142 3.14 5.48 -24.68
N GLN A 143 4.34 4.94 -24.77
CA GLN A 143 4.80 4.17 -25.92
C GLN A 143 4.62 2.67 -25.69
N ASP A 144 4.19 1.97 -26.73
CA ASP A 144 4.23 0.52 -26.72
C ASP A 144 5.69 0.05 -26.80
N MET A 145 6.05 -0.88 -25.93
CA MET A 145 7.39 -1.47 -25.89
C MET A 145 7.31 -2.99 -25.86
N LYS A 146 8.25 -3.62 -26.57
CA LYS A 146 8.45 -5.08 -26.48
C LYS A 146 9.09 -5.44 -25.14
N PRO A 147 8.89 -6.66 -24.61
CA PRO A 147 9.45 -7.04 -23.31
C PRO A 147 10.96 -6.83 -23.18
N MET A 148 11.75 -7.14 -24.21
CA MET A 148 13.20 -6.93 -24.14
C MET A 148 13.58 -5.46 -24.18
N GLU A 149 12.91 -4.61 -24.98
CA GLU A 149 13.15 -3.17 -25.00
C GLU A 149 12.92 -2.54 -23.63
N MET A 150 11.92 -3.04 -22.91
CA MET A 150 11.64 -2.59 -21.55
C MET A 150 12.69 -3.12 -20.55
N ILE A 151 13.15 -4.37 -20.68
CA ILE A 151 14.24 -4.93 -19.86
C ILE A 151 15.54 -4.15 -20.11
N ASP A 152 15.83 -3.78 -21.36
CA ASP A 152 17.00 -2.98 -21.76
C ASP A 152 17.02 -1.60 -21.10
N LEU A 153 15.84 -1.05 -20.76
CA LEU A 153 15.73 0.23 -20.08
C LEU A 153 16.41 0.22 -18.69
N PHE A 154 16.33 -0.90 -17.96
CA PHE A 154 16.82 -0.96 -16.58
C PHE A 154 17.94 -1.98 -16.33
N LYS A 155 18.23 -2.90 -17.25
CA LYS A 155 19.16 -4.02 -16.99
C LYS A 155 20.59 -3.57 -16.61
N ASN A 156 21.03 -2.42 -17.12
CA ASN A 156 22.37 -1.87 -16.88
C ASN A 156 22.43 -0.88 -15.69
N GLU A 157 21.30 -0.63 -15.01
CA GLU A 157 21.31 0.22 -13.83
C GLU A 157 22.06 -0.47 -12.68
N PRO A 158 22.73 0.30 -11.81
CA PRO A 158 23.36 -0.26 -10.61
C PRO A 158 22.36 -1.01 -9.74
N MET A 159 22.82 -2.08 -9.10
CA MET A 159 22.04 -2.78 -8.07
C MET A 159 21.82 -1.87 -6.87
N GLU A 160 20.59 -1.88 -6.33
CA GLU A 160 20.24 -1.10 -5.13
C GLU A 160 20.75 -1.78 -3.85
N PHE A 161 20.87 -3.11 -3.86
CA PHE A 161 21.39 -3.95 -2.77
C PHE A 161 21.69 -5.37 -3.28
N ALA A 162 22.40 -6.16 -2.50
CA ALA A 162 22.67 -7.56 -2.83
C ALA A 162 21.40 -8.43 -2.72
N PRO A 163 21.18 -9.43 -3.61
CA PRO A 163 20.03 -10.31 -3.55
C PRO A 163 19.82 -10.94 -2.17
N GLY A 164 18.60 -10.86 -1.65
CA GLY A 164 18.23 -11.34 -0.32
C GLY A 164 18.63 -10.43 0.86
N GLU A 165 19.37 -9.35 0.63
CA GLU A 165 19.80 -8.42 1.70
C GLU A 165 18.64 -7.56 2.23
N LYS A 166 17.80 -7.06 1.32
CA LYS A 166 16.68 -6.17 1.64
C LYS A 166 15.43 -6.55 0.86
N TRP A 167 14.32 -6.08 1.34
CA TRP A 167 13.06 -6.09 0.62
C TRP A 167 12.77 -4.69 0.08
N ASN A 168 12.53 -4.60 -1.22
CA ASN A 168 12.11 -3.37 -1.88
C ASN A 168 11.16 -3.72 -3.04
N TYR A 169 9.89 -3.28 -2.92
CA TYR A 169 8.87 -3.54 -3.94
C TYR A 169 9.35 -3.14 -5.33
N ASN A 170 9.24 -4.04 -6.31
CA ASN A 170 9.97 -3.89 -7.57
C ASN A 170 9.13 -4.34 -8.78
N ASN A 171 8.77 -3.39 -9.64
CA ASN A 171 8.00 -3.67 -10.85
C ASN A 171 8.87 -4.30 -11.94
N SER A 172 10.17 -3.95 -12.06
CA SER A 172 11.09 -4.59 -12.99
C SER A 172 11.19 -6.10 -12.77
N ALA A 173 11.22 -6.53 -11.50
CA ALA A 173 11.27 -7.94 -11.14
C ALA A 173 10.05 -8.70 -11.68
N TYR A 174 8.85 -8.18 -11.44
CA TYR A 174 7.62 -8.82 -11.94
C TYR A 174 7.46 -8.69 -13.45
N PHE A 175 7.94 -7.62 -14.06
CA PHE A 175 8.03 -7.50 -15.51
C PHE A 175 8.87 -8.64 -16.11
N MET A 176 10.05 -8.90 -15.55
CA MET A 176 10.93 -9.99 -15.99
C MET A 176 10.30 -11.38 -15.81
N LEU A 177 9.49 -11.58 -14.74
CA LEU A 177 8.77 -12.85 -14.54
C LEU A 177 7.82 -13.16 -15.72
N GLY A 178 7.15 -12.15 -16.30
CA GLY A 178 6.33 -12.34 -17.50
C GLY A 178 7.15 -12.82 -18.69
N TYR A 179 8.29 -12.19 -18.93
CA TYR A 179 9.19 -12.64 -20.00
C TYR A 179 9.75 -14.05 -19.75
N ILE A 180 10.06 -14.39 -18.49
CA ILE A 180 10.46 -15.75 -18.10
C ILE A 180 9.33 -16.75 -18.37
N ILE A 181 8.06 -16.39 -18.12
CA ILE A 181 6.90 -17.21 -18.46
C ILE A 181 6.86 -17.47 -19.97
N GLU A 182 7.06 -16.46 -20.80
CA GLU A 182 7.10 -16.64 -22.26
C GLU A 182 8.22 -17.59 -22.69
N LYS A 183 9.43 -17.39 -22.17
CA LYS A 183 10.58 -18.26 -22.51
C LYS A 183 10.40 -19.69 -22.04
N ALA A 184 9.88 -19.91 -20.85
CA ALA A 184 9.69 -21.25 -20.28
C ALA A 184 8.49 -22.00 -20.88
N SER A 185 7.43 -21.27 -21.26
CA SER A 185 6.22 -21.87 -21.83
C SER A 185 6.24 -21.98 -23.35
N GLY A 186 6.98 -21.11 -24.04
CA GLY A 186 6.92 -20.93 -25.49
C GLY A 186 5.66 -20.20 -25.97
N THR A 187 4.93 -19.52 -25.06
CA THR A 187 3.66 -18.85 -25.35
C THR A 187 3.72 -17.42 -24.85
N PRO A 188 3.27 -16.40 -25.60
CA PRO A 188 3.18 -15.04 -25.13
C PRO A 188 2.41 -14.93 -23.81
N TYR A 189 2.84 -14.06 -22.90
CA TYR A 189 2.24 -13.93 -21.56
C TYR A 189 0.71 -13.69 -21.59
N PRO A 190 0.17 -12.80 -22.45
CA PRO A 190 -1.28 -12.63 -22.55
C PRO A 190 -2.03 -13.92 -22.93
N GLU A 191 -1.49 -14.68 -23.88
CA GLU A 191 -2.08 -15.94 -24.32
C GLU A 191 -1.94 -17.02 -23.25
N PHE A 192 -0.82 -17.02 -22.52
CA PHE A 192 -0.62 -17.93 -21.40
C PHE A 192 -1.70 -17.74 -20.33
N LEU A 193 -1.98 -16.50 -19.95
CA LEU A 193 -3.04 -16.16 -18.97
C LEU A 193 -4.42 -16.63 -19.48
N GLU A 194 -4.76 -16.28 -20.71
CA GLU A 194 -6.06 -16.65 -21.33
C GLU A 194 -6.25 -18.15 -21.32
N LYS A 195 -5.27 -18.90 -21.84
CA LYS A 195 -5.35 -20.35 -22.03
C LYS A 195 -5.29 -21.13 -20.72
N ASN A 196 -4.47 -20.71 -19.77
CA ASN A 196 -4.17 -21.50 -18.58
C ASN A 196 -4.89 -21.02 -17.33
N ILE A 197 -5.43 -19.80 -17.32
CA ILE A 197 -6.09 -19.20 -16.14
C ILE A 197 -7.50 -18.74 -16.46
N PHE A 198 -7.69 -17.73 -17.32
CA PHE A 198 -8.99 -17.09 -17.47
C PHE A 198 -10.05 -18.05 -18.05
N THR A 199 -9.74 -18.71 -19.15
CA THR A 199 -10.67 -19.66 -19.81
C THR A 199 -10.98 -20.88 -18.92
N PRO A 200 -9.98 -21.60 -18.33
CA PRO A 200 -10.27 -22.73 -17.45
C PRO A 200 -11.05 -22.42 -16.21
N LEU A 201 -10.89 -21.21 -15.66
CA LEU A 201 -11.62 -20.75 -14.47
C LEU A 201 -12.97 -20.11 -14.79
N GLY A 202 -13.26 -19.82 -16.06
CA GLY A 202 -14.47 -19.12 -16.48
C GLY A 202 -14.49 -17.65 -16.13
N MET A 203 -13.33 -16.99 -16.03
CA MET A 203 -13.16 -15.56 -15.76
C MET A 203 -13.43 -14.74 -17.04
N LYS A 204 -14.71 -14.62 -17.41
CA LYS A 204 -15.14 -14.09 -18.72
C LYS A 204 -14.96 -12.59 -18.89
N ASN A 205 -14.74 -11.87 -17.80
CA ASN A 205 -14.53 -10.41 -17.77
C ASN A 205 -13.11 -10.05 -17.32
N SER A 206 -12.17 -11.00 -17.44
CA SER A 206 -10.77 -10.78 -17.16
C SER A 206 -9.97 -10.81 -18.45
N TYR A 207 -9.07 -9.85 -18.61
CA TYR A 207 -8.31 -9.65 -19.84
C TYR A 207 -6.87 -9.24 -19.51
N TYR A 208 -5.93 -9.62 -20.36
CA TYR A 208 -4.73 -8.81 -20.46
C TYR A 208 -5.11 -7.49 -21.13
N GLY A 209 -4.81 -6.37 -20.50
CA GLY A 209 -5.27 -5.06 -20.90
C GLY A 209 -4.85 -4.69 -22.32
N SER A 210 -5.77 -4.13 -23.06
CA SER A 210 -5.57 -3.70 -24.45
C SER A 210 -6.33 -2.40 -24.70
N GLN A 211 -5.69 -1.50 -25.41
CA GLN A 211 -6.34 -0.26 -25.86
C GLN A 211 -7.08 -0.45 -27.19
N SER A 212 -6.74 -1.49 -27.96
CA SER A 212 -7.38 -1.78 -29.25
C SER A 212 -8.59 -2.73 -29.13
N LYS A 213 -8.64 -3.56 -28.09
CA LYS A 213 -9.75 -4.50 -27.87
C LYS A 213 -10.94 -3.75 -27.25
N ILE A 214 -12.14 -3.96 -27.82
CA ILE A 214 -13.38 -3.47 -27.21
C ILE A 214 -13.69 -4.33 -25.99
N ILE A 215 -13.56 -3.73 -24.81
CA ILE A 215 -13.91 -4.35 -23.52
C ILE A 215 -15.20 -3.71 -23.03
N ARG A 216 -16.27 -4.51 -23.01
CA ARG A 216 -17.58 -4.04 -22.55
C ARG A 216 -17.53 -3.70 -21.06
N ASN A 217 -18.29 -2.67 -20.67
CA ASN A 217 -18.35 -2.18 -19.29
C ASN A 217 -16.98 -1.75 -18.71
N ARG A 218 -16.03 -1.36 -19.54
CA ARG A 218 -14.77 -0.78 -19.05
C ARG A 218 -15.07 0.54 -18.35
N ALA A 219 -14.63 0.71 -17.12
CA ALA A 219 -14.67 1.98 -16.41
C ALA A 219 -13.65 2.95 -16.98
N GLN A 220 -13.96 4.25 -17.00
CA GLN A 220 -13.03 5.33 -17.31
C GLN A 220 -12.20 5.65 -16.06
N GLY A 221 -10.87 5.81 -16.22
CA GLY A 221 -9.96 6.16 -15.13
C GLY A 221 -9.84 7.67 -14.94
N TYR A 222 -9.73 8.12 -13.69
CA TYR A 222 -9.64 9.53 -13.32
C TYR A 222 -8.48 9.80 -12.37
N GLN A 223 -8.03 11.05 -12.35
CA GLN A 223 -7.06 11.61 -11.41
C GLN A 223 -7.63 12.86 -10.74
N LYS A 224 -7.11 13.24 -9.58
CA LYS A 224 -7.51 14.46 -8.89
C LYS A 224 -6.36 15.46 -8.91
N GLN A 225 -6.62 16.60 -9.52
CA GLN A 225 -5.81 17.81 -9.42
C GLN A 225 -6.59 18.86 -8.60
N ALA A 226 -6.71 20.10 -9.05
CA ALA A 226 -7.69 21.03 -8.48
C ALA A 226 -9.12 20.48 -8.65
N GLU A 227 -9.38 19.89 -9.82
CA GLU A 227 -10.61 19.19 -10.17
C GLU A 227 -10.32 17.74 -10.61
N TYR A 228 -11.36 16.94 -10.88
CA TYR A 228 -11.18 15.65 -11.51
C TYR A 228 -10.80 15.84 -12.99
N VAL A 229 -9.79 15.08 -13.41
CA VAL A 229 -9.32 15.02 -14.80
C VAL A 229 -9.25 13.57 -15.24
N ASN A 230 -9.31 13.35 -16.57
CA ASN A 230 -9.05 12.02 -17.13
C ASN A 230 -7.64 11.57 -16.75
N ALA A 231 -7.51 10.29 -16.42
CA ALA A 231 -6.20 9.70 -16.13
C ALA A 231 -5.26 9.87 -17.33
N GLU A 232 -3.99 10.13 -17.06
CA GLU A 232 -2.97 10.11 -18.10
C GLU A 232 -2.94 8.73 -18.79
N TYR A 233 -2.67 8.76 -20.10
CA TYR A 233 -2.52 7.54 -20.87
C TYR A 233 -1.24 6.82 -20.49
N LEU A 234 -1.37 5.54 -20.11
CA LEU A 234 -0.27 4.61 -19.93
C LEU A 234 -0.43 3.45 -20.92
N SER A 235 0.60 3.17 -21.72
CA SER A 235 0.58 1.95 -22.53
C SER A 235 0.60 0.71 -21.63
N LEU A 236 -0.38 -0.19 -21.80
CA LEU A 236 -0.48 -1.42 -21.01
C LEU A 236 0.60 -2.46 -21.33
N THR A 237 1.45 -2.20 -22.33
CA THR A 237 2.69 -2.96 -22.53
C THR A 237 3.75 -2.63 -21.47
N GLN A 238 3.66 -1.47 -20.81
CA GLN A 238 4.63 -0.97 -19.84
C GLN A 238 4.54 -1.66 -18.47
N PRO A 239 3.34 -1.80 -17.84
CA PRO A 239 3.21 -2.59 -16.62
C PRO A 239 3.30 -4.09 -16.88
N TYR A 240 2.86 -4.58 -18.06
CA TYR A 240 2.93 -5.98 -18.49
C TYR A 240 2.49 -6.95 -17.38
N SER A 241 3.35 -7.89 -17.00
CA SER A 241 3.09 -8.88 -15.96
C SER A 241 3.19 -8.33 -14.52
N ALA A 242 3.57 -7.08 -14.37
CA ALA A 242 3.53 -6.38 -13.08
C ALA A 242 2.19 -5.68 -12.82
N GLY A 243 1.36 -5.40 -13.88
CA GLY A 243 0.20 -4.53 -13.64
C GLY A 243 -0.87 -4.43 -14.73
N SER A 244 -0.85 -5.22 -15.81
CA SER A 244 -1.71 -4.95 -16.99
C SER A 244 -3.00 -5.79 -17.08
N ILE A 245 -3.38 -6.54 -16.05
CA ILE A 245 -4.64 -7.27 -16.06
C ILE A 245 -5.80 -6.30 -15.79
N MET A 246 -6.88 -6.51 -16.53
CA MET A 246 -8.20 -5.90 -16.27
C MET A 246 -9.16 -6.99 -15.79
N SER A 247 -10.01 -6.66 -14.81
CA SER A 247 -10.94 -7.64 -14.24
C SER A 247 -12.14 -6.97 -13.57
N THR A 248 -13.08 -7.80 -13.10
CA THR A 248 -14.19 -7.43 -12.23
C THR A 248 -13.99 -8.01 -10.84
N VAL A 249 -14.72 -7.49 -9.84
CA VAL A 249 -14.69 -8.05 -8.47
C VAL A 249 -15.22 -9.49 -8.44
N ASP A 250 -16.14 -9.86 -9.34
CA ASP A 250 -16.70 -11.22 -9.44
C ASP A 250 -15.67 -12.22 -9.98
N ASP A 251 -14.95 -11.85 -11.04
CA ASP A 251 -13.90 -12.70 -11.58
C ASP A 251 -12.74 -12.84 -10.59
N LEU A 252 -12.44 -11.77 -9.81
CA LEU A 252 -11.42 -11.87 -8.76
C LEU A 252 -11.87 -12.77 -7.59
N LEU A 253 -13.16 -12.83 -7.27
CA LEU A 253 -13.69 -13.85 -6.36
C LEU A 253 -13.52 -15.25 -6.95
N THR A 254 -13.82 -15.44 -8.24
CA THR A 254 -13.59 -16.71 -8.94
C THR A 254 -12.12 -17.14 -8.86
N TRP A 255 -11.20 -16.19 -9.08
CA TRP A 255 -9.77 -16.40 -8.89
C TRP A 255 -9.42 -16.87 -7.47
N GLN A 256 -9.89 -16.13 -6.45
CA GLN A 256 -9.61 -16.49 -5.05
C GLN A 256 -10.15 -17.89 -4.71
N MET A 257 -11.36 -18.22 -5.15
CA MET A 257 -11.94 -19.55 -4.91
C MET A 257 -11.16 -20.66 -5.64
N ALA A 258 -10.60 -20.38 -6.82
CA ALA A 258 -9.74 -21.32 -7.54
C ALA A 258 -8.41 -21.55 -6.80
N ILE A 259 -7.81 -20.51 -6.23
CA ILE A 259 -6.62 -20.60 -5.37
C ILE A 259 -6.93 -21.46 -4.14
N ASN A 260 -8.02 -21.18 -3.43
CA ASN A 260 -8.43 -21.93 -2.24
C ASN A 260 -8.69 -23.41 -2.53
N ALA A 261 -9.23 -23.71 -3.71
CA ALA A 261 -9.51 -25.08 -4.16
C ALA A 261 -8.31 -25.79 -4.83
N ASN A 262 -7.14 -25.15 -4.86
CA ASN A 262 -5.92 -25.67 -5.49
C ASN A 262 -6.13 -26.12 -6.96
N LYS A 263 -6.94 -25.38 -7.73
CA LYS A 263 -7.30 -25.77 -9.11
C LYS A 263 -6.16 -25.63 -10.11
N LEU A 264 -5.21 -24.74 -9.86
CA LEU A 264 -4.12 -24.40 -10.79
C LEU A 264 -2.79 -24.99 -10.39
N VAL A 265 -2.52 -25.06 -9.09
CA VAL A 265 -1.30 -25.62 -8.50
C VAL A 265 -1.66 -26.39 -7.23
N LYS A 266 -0.77 -27.26 -6.78
CA LYS A 266 -0.95 -28.05 -5.56
C LYS A 266 -1.00 -27.17 -4.32
N LYS A 267 -1.59 -27.69 -3.24
CA LYS A 267 -1.70 -26.99 -1.95
C LYS A 267 -0.33 -26.57 -1.40
N GLU A 268 0.63 -27.47 -1.46
CA GLU A 268 2.00 -27.23 -0.98
C GLU A 268 2.68 -26.12 -1.78
N THR A 269 2.38 -26.04 -3.07
CA THR A 269 2.93 -25.02 -3.97
C THR A 269 2.32 -23.64 -3.70
N ILE A 270 1.00 -23.54 -3.50
CA ILE A 270 0.39 -22.24 -3.16
C ILE A 270 0.79 -21.77 -1.77
N GLN A 271 1.10 -22.68 -0.84
CA GLN A 271 1.64 -22.31 0.46
C GLN A 271 2.97 -21.56 0.36
N LEU A 272 3.82 -21.86 -0.64
CA LEU A 272 5.04 -21.10 -0.89
C LEU A 272 4.73 -19.62 -1.20
N ALA A 273 3.67 -19.38 -1.99
CA ALA A 273 3.24 -18.01 -2.32
C ALA A 273 2.71 -17.23 -1.11
N HIS A 274 2.14 -17.93 -0.14
CA HIS A 274 1.58 -17.35 1.09
C HIS A 274 2.57 -17.38 2.28
N THR A 275 3.82 -17.77 2.05
CA THR A 275 4.87 -17.78 3.08
C THR A 275 5.66 -16.47 3.03
N PRO A 276 5.75 -15.73 4.15
CA PRO A 276 6.58 -14.52 4.23
C PRO A 276 8.04 -14.82 3.92
N VAL A 277 8.68 -13.97 3.13
CA VAL A 277 10.11 -14.13 2.80
C VAL A 277 11.00 -13.79 4.01
N THR A 278 12.05 -14.58 4.22
CA THR A 278 13.10 -14.31 5.20
C THR A 278 14.33 -13.79 4.48
N LEU A 279 14.83 -12.63 4.89
CA LEU A 279 16.05 -12.01 4.38
C LEU A 279 17.31 -12.73 4.88
N ASN A 280 18.46 -12.44 4.26
CA ASN A 280 19.75 -13.02 4.63
C ASN A 280 20.18 -12.76 6.10
N ASN A 281 19.68 -11.68 6.71
CA ASN A 281 19.91 -11.32 8.11
C ASN A 281 18.89 -11.95 9.08
N GLY A 282 18.00 -12.82 8.61
CA GLY A 282 16.96 -13.48 9.40
C GLY A 282 15.68 -12.66 9.59
N LYS A 283 15.60 -11.42 9.11
CA LYS A 283 14.39 -10.60 9.18
C LYS A 283 13.31 -11.18 8.27
N VAL A 284 12.09 -11.30 8.80
CA VAL A 284 10.91 -11.73 8.05
C VAL A 284 10.19 -10.52 7.49
N GLU A 285 9.92 -10.52 6.19
CA GLU A 285 9.16 -9.48 5.50
C GLU A 285 7.75 -9.98 5.13
N LYS A 286 6.77 -9.09 5.20
CA LYS A 286 5.33 -9.41 5.07
C LYS A 286 4.89 -9.63 3.62
N TYR A 287 5.69 -10.32 2.82
CA TYR A 287 5.41 -10.56 1.41
C TYR A 287 5.86 -11.95 0.99
N GLY A 288 5.01 -12.64 0.24
CA GLY A 288 5.29 -13.92 -0.39
C GLY A 288 5.49 -13.77 -1.89
N TYR A 289 4.84 -14.60 -2.72
CA TYR A 289 4.91 -14.51 -4.18
C TYR A 289 3.63 -13.90 -4.73
N GLY A 290 3.59 -12.57 -4.87
CA GLY A 290 2.43 -11.82 -5.35
C GLY A 290 1.35 -11.57 -4.30
N TRP A 291 1.60 -11.87 -3.04
CA TRP A 291 0.72 -11.59 -1.91
C TRP A 291 1.46 -10.91 -0.76
N GLY A 292 0.87 -9.85 -0.26
CA GLY A 292 1.14 -9.35 1.08
C GLY A 292 0.52 -10.30 2.12
N ILE A 293 1.21 -10.45 3.24
CA ILE A 293 0.78 -11.28 4.37
C ILE A 293 0.43 -10.35 5.52
N GLY A 294 -0.80 -10.43 5.98
CA GLY A 294 -1.33 -9.53 7.00
C GLY A 294 -2.12 -10.25 8.08
N ASP A 295 -2.73 -9.47 8.94
CA ASP A 295 -3.63 -9.93 9.99
C ASP A 295 -4.73 -8.90 10.23
N ILE A 296 -5.92 -9.36 10.55
CA ILE A 296 -7.03 -8.55 11.02
C ILE A 296 -7.46 -9.08 12.40
N ASN A 297 -6.99 -8.44 13.46
CA ASN A 297 -7.36 -8.75 14.85
C ASN A 297 -7.27 -10.26 15.18
N GLY A 298 -6.13 -10.90 14.82
CA GLY A 298 -5.84 -12.33 15.04
C GLY A 298 -6.46 -13.25 13.98
N SER A 299 -6.83 -12.71 12.83
CA SER A 299 -7.22 -13.46 11.63
C SER A 299 -6.18 -13.24 10.53
N PRO A 300 -5.34 -14.24 10.21
CA PRO A 300 -4.36 -14.13 9.14
C PRO A 300 -5.02 -13.82 7.79
N THR A 301 -4.40 -12.91 7.02
CA THR A 301 -4.88 -12.51 5.70
C THR A 301 -3.80 -12.63 4.65
N THR A 302 -4.22 -12.94 3.43
CA THR A 302 -3.45 -12.73 2.20
C THR A 302 -4.12 -11.62 1.40
N GLU A 303 -3.33 -10.67 0.90
CA GLU A 303 -3.87 -9.46 0.27
C GLU A 303 -2.95 -8.91 -0.81
N HIS A 304 -3.49 -8.13 -1.71
CA HIS A 304 -2.69 -7.26 -2.57
C HIS A 304 -3.51 -6.06 -3.01
N SER A 305 -2.89 -4.89 -2.99
CA SER A 305 -3.44 -3.68 -3.60
C SER A 305 -2.95 -3.52 -5.03
N GLY A 306 -3.66 -2.73 -5.82
CA GLY A 306 -3.25 -2.34 -7.15
C GLY A 306 -3.34 -0.83 -7.32
N GLY A 307 -2.34 -0.26 -7.95
CA GLY A 307 -2.33 1.13 -8.40
C GLY A 307 -1.83 1.20 -9.83
N ILE A 308 -2.55 1.91 -10.66
CA ILE A 308 -2.21 2.26 -12.04
C ILE A 308 -2.91 3.58 -12.35
N PHE A 309 -2.48 4.30 -13.37
CA PHE A 309 -3.04 5.60 -13.72
C PHE A 309 -4.58 5.54 -13.81
N GLY A 310 -5.23 6.31 -12.93
CA GLY A 310 -6.69 6.39 -12.84
C GLY A 310 -7.40 5.25 -12.11
N PHE A 311 -6.68 4.25 -11.59
CA PHE A 311 -7.32 3.14 -10.88
C PHE A 311 -6.53 2.74 -9.64
N VAL A 312 -7.25 2.46 -8.57
CA VAL A 312 -6.73 1.83 -7.35
C VAL A 312 -7.65 0.70 -6.92
N THR A 313 -7.06 -0.41 -6.55
CA THR A 313 -7.78 -1.65 -6.22
C THR A 313 -7.21 -2.28 -4.97
N ASN A 314 -8.02 -3.06 -4.26
CA ASN A 314 -7.54 -3.88 -3.17
C ASN A 314 -8.34 -5.16 -3.06
N SER A 315 -7.67 -6.24 -2.68
CA SER A 315 -8.29 -7.52 -2.34
C SER A 315 -7.67 -8.12 -1.09
N ILE A 316 -8.51 -8.67 -0.22
CA ILE A 316 -8.13 -9.28 1.06
C ILE A 316 -8.88 -10.60 1.19
N TYR A 317 -8.17 -11.66 1.59
CA TYR A 317 -8.77 -12.93 1.96
C TYR A 317 -8.33 -13.34 3.35
N SER A 318 -9.29 -13.64 4.22
CA SER A 318 -9.05 -14.29 5.51
C SER A 318 -9.36 -15.78 5.39
N SER A 319 -8.33 -16.60 5.49
CA SER A 319 -8.47 -18.05 5.34
C SER A 319 -9.18 -18.71 6.52
N LYS A 320 -9.05 -18.14 7.72
CA LYS A 320 -9.65 -18.67 8.94
C LYS A 320 -11.17 -18.54 8.96
N GLU A 321 -11.68 -17.40 8.51
CA GLU A 321 -13.11 -17.08 8.48
C GLU A 321 -13.75 -17.31 7.09
N ASP A 322 -12.94 -17.68 6.10
CA ASP A 322 -13.32 -17.84 4.69
C ASP A 322 -14.09 -16.63 4.16
N VAL A 323 -13.49 -15.45 4.36
CA VAL A 323 -14.04 -14.16 3.92
C VAL A 323 -13.11 -13.53 2.90
N PHE A 324 -13.68 -13.18 1.75
CA PHE A 324 -13.02 -12.44 0.69
C PHE A 324 -13.65 -11.05 0.55
N VAL A 325 -12.82 -10.04 0.37
CA VAL A 325 -13.24 -8.66 0.11
C VAL A 325 -12.44 -8.13 -1.08
N ALA A 326 -13.12 -7.49 -2.02
CA ALA A 326 -12.49 -6.73 -3.10
C ALA A 326 -13.17 -5.37 -3.23
N VAL A 327 -12.37 -4.31 -3.39
CA VAL A 327 -12.85 -2.95 -3.70
C VAL A 327 -11.99 -2.39 -4.82
N PHE A 328 -12.64 -2.01 -5.93
CA PHE A 328 -12.00 -1.42 -7.11
C PHE A 328 -12.55 -0.02 -7.33
N ALA A 329 -11.69 0.97 -7.45
CA ALA A 329 -12.05 2.37 -7.69
C ALA A 329 -11.40 2.90 -8.97
N ASN A 330 -12.11 3.77 -9.67
CA ASN A 330 -11.66 4.37 -10.92
C ASN A 330 -11.14 5.82 -10.78
N CYS A 331 -10.54 6.13 -9.61
CA CYS A 331 -9.65 7.27 -9.43
C CYS A 331 -8.46 6.84 -8.58
N ASP A 332 -7.23 7.12 -9.02
CA ASP A 332 -6.03 6.88 -8.22
C ASP A 332 -5.94 7.79 -6.98
N CYS A 333 -6.84 8.76 -6.88
CA CYS A 333 -7.05 9.64 -5.73
C CYS A 333 -7.82 8.99 -4.56
N ASN A 334 -8.41 7.81 -4.72
CA ASN A 334 -9.39 7.21 -3.80
C ASN A 334 -8.95 5.81 -3.32
N ASP A 335 -7.78 5.71 -2.68
CA ASP A 335 -7.21 4.45 -2.18
C ASP A 335 -8.25 3.61 -1.38
N PRO A 336 -8.60 2.40 -1.84
CA PRO A 336 -9.59 1.54 -1.20
C PRO A 336 -9.04 0.71 -0.03
N VAL A 337 -7.73 0.75 0.28
CA VAL A 337 -7.11 -0.16 1.25
C VAL A 337 -7.75 -0.03 2.63
N GLU A 338 -7.97 1.19 3.11
CA GLU A 338 -8.57 1.38 4.44
C GLU A 338 -10.02 0.87 4.48
N VAL A 339 -10.86 1.28 3.52
CA VAL A 339 -12.28 0.90 3.52
C VAL A 339 -12.45 -0.61 3.36
N SER A 340 -11.70 -1.26 2.45
CA SER A 340 -11.77 -2.71 2.25
C SER A 340 -11.28 -3.51 3.47
N THR A 341 -10.24 -3.02 4.17
CA THR A 341 -9.75 -3.65 5.41
C THR A 341 -10.78 -3.53 6.54
N ARG A 342 -11.45 -2.38 6.68
CA ARG A 342 -12.55 -2.21 7.64
C ARG A 342 -13.76 -3.08 7.29
N MET A 343 -14.10 -3.19 6.00
CA MET A 343 -15.14 -4.10 5.51
C MET A 343 -14.81 -5.56 5.84
N ALA A 344 -13.57 -6.00 5.60
CA ALA A 344 -13.10 -7.32 5.95
C ALA A 344 -13.21 -7.57 7.46
N ALA A 345 -12.74 -6.63 8.27
CA ALA A 345 -12.81 -6.70 9.73
C ALA A 345 -14.26 -6.84 10.24
N LYS A 346 -15.20 -6.10 9.65
CA LYS A 346 -16.64 -6.23 9.96
C LYS A 346 -17.19 -7.60 9.53
N ALA A 347 -16.87 -8.05 8.32
CA ALA A 347 -17.37 -9.31 7.77
C ALA A 347 -16.87 -10.55 8.54
N ILE A 348 -15.64 -10.50 9.07
CA ILE A 348 -15.10 -11.56 9.93
C ILE A 348 -15.58 -11.47 11.41
N GLY A 349 -16.33 -10.40 11.75
CA GLY A 349 -16.82 -10.19 13.12
C GLY A 349 -15.76 -9.64 14.11
N LYS A 350 -14.68 -9.05 13.60
CA LYS A 350 -13.58 -8.47 14.39
C LYS A 350 -13.29 -7.02 13.96
N PRO A 351 -14.25 -6.10 14.09
CA PRO A 351 -14.10 -4.73 13.63
C PRO A 351 -12.96 -4.02 14.38
N TYR A 352 -12.25 -3.16 13.65
CA TYR A 352 -11.31 -2.24 14.28
C TYR A 352 -12.06 -1.22 15.13
N ALA A 353 -11.44 -0.83 16.23
CA ALA A 353 -11.97 0.24 17.06
C ALA A 353 -11.97 1.58 16.30
N ASP A 354 -12.99 2.38 16.54
CA ASP A 354 -13.04 3.73 16.01
C ASP A 354 -11.98 4.61 16.71
N PRO A 355 -11.40 5.59 16.02
CA PRO A 355 -10.38 6.48 16.57
C PRO A 355 -11.00 7.55 17.47
N VAL A 356 -11.68 7.10 18.52
CA VAL A 356 -12.28 7.93 19.57
C VAL A 356 -11.89 7.41 20.95
N ALA A 357 -11.72 8.30 21.92
CA ALA A 357 -11.44 7.91 23.28
C ALA A 357 -12.67 7.22 23.92
N LYS A 358 -12.49 5.99 24.40
CA LYS A 358 -13.54 5.27 25.16
C LYS A 358 -13.47 5.51 26.64
N VAL A 359 -12.32 5.95 27.13
CA VAL A 359 -12.10 6.30 28.53
C VAL A 359 -11.41 7.65 28.62
N LYS A 360 -11.71 8.42 29.67
CA LYS A 360 -10.94 9.60 30.03
C LYS A 360 -9.82 9.16 30.98
N LEU A 361 -8.57 9.45 30.62
CA LEU A 361 -7.43 9.19 31.49
C LEU A 361 -7.32 10.25 32.58
N ASP A 362 -6.86 9.85 33.73
CA ASP A 362 -6.41 10.78 34.77
C ASP A 362 -5.21 11.58 34.24
N PRO A 363 -5.16 12.91 34.40
CA PRO A 363 -4.07 13.74 33.87
C PRO A 363 -2.69 13.36 34.41
N ALA A 364 -2.57 12.95 35.67
CA ALA A 364 -1.31 12.50 36.25
C ALA A 364 -0.86 11.19 35.60
N TYR A 365 -1.79 10.25 35.39
CA TYR A 365 -1.50 9.02 34.66
C TYR A 365 -1.14 9.27 33.19
N ALA A 366 -1.88 10.13 32.47
CA ALA A 366 -1.56 10.48 31.08
C ALA A 366 -0.14 11.03 30.94
N LYS A 367 0.33 11.81 31.93
CA LYS A 367 1.70 12.32 31.98
C LYS A 367 2.74 11.20 32.17
N THR A 368 2.44 10.11 32.86
CA THR A 368 3.38 8.97 32.99
C THR A 368 3.60 8.24 31.68
N LEU A 369 2.67 8.33 30.71
CA LEU A 369 2.80 7.74 29.38
C LEU A 369 3.80 8.49 28.51
N THR A 370 4.05 9.78 28.78
CA THR A 370 4.94 10.60 27.94
C THR A 370 6.39 10.18 28.09
N GLY A 371 7.15 10.30 27.00
CA GLY A 371 8.58 9.96 26.99
C GLY A 371 9.05 9.44 25.64
N VAL A 372 10.28 8.94 25.67
CA VAL A 372 10.97 8.36 24.51
C VAL A 372 11.00 6.84 24.67
N TYR A 373 10.58 6.14 23.65
CA TYR A 373 10.54 4.68 23.59
C TYR A 373 11.41 4.20 22.43
N ASP A 374 12.44 3.40 22.73
CA ASP A 374 13.28 2.74 21.74
C ASP A 374 12.74 1.34 21.47
N PHE A 375 12.47 1.04 20.21
CA PHE A 375 11.89 -0.23 19.77
C PHE A 375 12.96 -1.19 19.22
N GLU A 376 12.69 -2.49 19.32
CA GLU A 376 13.59 -3.56 18.87
C GLU A 376 13.89 -3.54 17.35
N ASP A 377 13.04 -2.89 16.56
CA ASP A 377 13.25 -2.64 15.12
C ASP A 377 14.13 -1.42 14.81
N SER A 378 14.86 -0.93 15.83
CA SER A 378 15.71 0.26 15.78
C SER A 378 14.95 1.57 15.51
N THR A 379 13.64 1.59 15.69
CA THR A 379 12.84 2.82 15.63
C THR A 379 12.70 3.45 17.02
N THR A 380 12.65 4.78 17.07
CA THR A 380 12.35 5.55 18.28
C THR A 380 11.00 6.22 18.13
N ARG A 381 10.17 6.19 19.19
CA ARG A 381 8.89 6.91 19.26
C ARG A 381 8.85 7.86 20.42
N TYR A 382 8.23 8.99 20.20
CA TYR A 382 7.91 9.99 21.21
C TYR A 382 6.41 9.90 21.53
N ILE A 383 6.05 9.75 22.81
CA ILE A 383 4.69 9.93 23.28
C ILE A 383 4.64 11.30 23.96
N THR A 384 3.78 12.19 23.48
CA THR A 384 3.62 13.54 23.98
C THR A 384 2.18 13.80 24.41
N LEU A 385 1.98 14.75 25.30
CA LEU A 385 0.68 15.22 25.79
C LEU A 385 0.54 16.71 25.51
N GLU A 386 -0.50 17.12 24.79
CA GLU A 386 -0.85 18.51 24.51
C GLU A 386 -2.27 18.76 24.98
N GLY A 387 -2.41 19.57 26.02
CA GLY A 387 -3.67 19.62 26.77
C GLY A 387 -4.04 18.22 27.28
N ASP A 388 -5.21 17.73 26.91
CA ASP A 388 -5.70 16.40 27.27
C ASP A 388 -5.45 15.36 26.16
N GLN A 389 -4.82 15.73 25.01
CA GLN A 389 -4.63 14.86 23.87
C GLN A 389 -3.24 14.24 23.86
N LEU A 390 -3.19 12.91 23.83
CA LEU A 390 -1.95 12.14 23.62
C LEU A 390 -1.63 11.99 22.12
N TYR A 391 -0.35 12.06 21.82
CA TYR A 391 0.19 11.87 20.49
C TYR A 391 1.31 10.82 20.50
N SER A 392 1.47 10.11 19.38
CA SER A 392 2.62 9.25 19.11
C SER A 392 3.29 9.70 17.81
N GLN A 393 4.61 9.85 17.84
CA GLN A 393 5.41 10.22 16.69
C GLN A 393 6.63 9.30 16.60
N ARG A 394 6.81 8.63 15.48
CA ARG A 394 8.07 7.92 15.18
C ARG A 394 9.07 8.93 14.62
N THR A 395 10.34 8.79 14.95
CA THR A 395 11.42 9.62 14.37
C THR A 395 11.32 9.65 12.85
N GLY A 396 11.32 10.84 12.27
CA GLY A 396 11.21 11.09 10.84
C GLY A 396 9.81 10.92 10.25
N SER A 397 8.76 10.74 11.08
CA SER A 397 7.37 10.60 10.59
C SER A 397 6.43 11.65 11.18
N ASN A 398 5.18 11.64 10.67
CA ASN A 398 4.12 12.48 11.17
C ASN A 398 3.79 12.16 12.63
N LYS A 399 3.28 13.18 13.32
CA LYS A 399 2.70 13.10 14.65
C LYS A 399 1.23 12.73 14.52
N PHE A 400 0.80 11.66 15.19
CA PHE A 400 -0.57 11.14 15.14
C PHE A 400 -1.21 11.21 16.53
N LYS A 401 -2.48 11.60 16.59
CA LYS A 401 -3.27 11.46 17.81
C LYS A 401 -3.44 9.98 18.13
N ILE A 402 -3.41 9.67 19.43
CA ILE A 402 -3.75 8.35 19.94
C ILE A 402 -4.89 8.48 20.94
N PHE A 403 -5.86 7.56 20.85
CA PHE A 403 -7.10 7.58 21.60
C PHE A 403 -7.17 6.38 22.53
N PRO A 404 -7.29 6.58 23.85
CA PRO A 404 -7.36 5.49 24.81
C PRO A 404 -8.65 4.68 24.65
N GLN A 405 -8.51 3.38 24.49
CA GLN A 405 -9.60 2.40 24.54
C GLN A 405 -9.83 1.91 25.97
N ASP A 406 -8.76 1.85 26.74
CA ASP A 406 -8.68 1.66 28.18
C ASP A 406 -7.41 2.34 28.70
N LYS A 407 -6.94 1.99 29.93
CA LYS A 407 -5.74 2.61 30.53
C LYS A 407 -4.45 2.25 29.79
N THR A 408 -4.41 1.15 29.08
CA THR A 408 -3.17 0.58 28.49
C THR A 408 -3.21 0.45 26.97
N ASN A 409 -4.39 0.48 26.35
CA ASN A 409 -4.57 0.28 24.91
C ASN A 409 -5.01 1.56 24.21
N PHE A 410 -4.34 1.88 23.11
CA PHE A 410 -4.57 3.08 22.32
C PHE A 410 -4.70 2.75 20.84
N VAL A 411 -5.61 3.44 20.16
CA VAL A 411 -5.74 3.41 18.69
C VAL A 411 -5.28 4.73 18.10
N PHE A 412 -4.74 4.68 16.89
CA PHE A 412 -4.30 5.88 16.16
C PHE A 412 -5.47 6.52 15.43
N GLU A 413 -5.37 7.83 15.17
CA GLU A 413 -6.39 8.59 14.41
C GLU A 413 -6.57 8.08 12.97
N THR A 414 -5.54 7.47 12.40
CA THR A 414 -5.56 6.89 11.05
C THR A 414 -4.91 5.52 11.04
N GLY A 415 -5.31 4.69 10.05
CA GLY A 415 -4.77 3.35 9.86
C GLY A 415 -5.28 2.32 10.86
N PHE A 416 -4.49 1.29 11.10
CA PHE A 416 -4.88 0.09 11.89
C PHE A 416 -3.89 -0.25 12.99
N SER A 417 -2.89 0.59 13.19
CA SER A 417 -1.91 0.38 14.25
C SER A 417 -2.54 0.64 15.62
N THR A 418 -2.12 -0.14 16.61
CA THR A 418 -2.45 0.08 18.01
C THR A 418 -1.17 0.15 18.85
N LEU A 419 -1.26 0.89 19.95
CA LEU A 419 -0.20 0.97 20.95
C LEU A 419 -0.73 0.36 22.24
N HIS A 420 0.00 -0.60 22.81
CA HIS A 420 -0.21 -1.12 24.15
C HIS A 420 0.94 -0.68 25.04
N VAL A 421 0.66 -0.27 26.27
CA VAL A 421 1.69 0.05 27.27
C VAL A 421 1.60 -0.92 28.44
N THR A 422 2.76 -1.34 28.95
CA THR A 422 2.87 -2.18 30.14
C THR A 422 3.12 -1.28 31.36
N VAL A 423 2.30 -1.46 32.38
CA VAL A 423 2.40 -0.69 33.63
C VAL A 423 2.83 -1.64 34.76
N GLU A 424 3.98 -1.37 35.36
CA GLU A 424 4.49 -2.11 36.50
C GLU A 424 4.71 -1.16 37.69
N LYS A 425 4.14 -1.48 38.85
CA LYS A 425 4.22 -0.66 40.08
C LYS A 425 3.81 0.80 39.89
N GLY A 426 2.89 1.06 38.95
CA GLY A 426 2.40 2.42 38.65
C GLY A 426 3.23 3.19 37.64
N GLU A 427 4.33 2.61 37.14
CA GLU A 427 5.17 3.21 36.12
C GLU A 427 5.02 2.51 34.77
N VAL A 428 5.13 3.28 33.71
CA VAL A 428 5.10 2.77 32.32
C VAL A 428 6.53 2.53 31.86
N ASN A 429 6.91 1.28 31.66
CA ASN A 429 8.27 0.89 31.30
C ASN A 429 8.41 0.38 29.88
N GLU A 430 7.34 -0.20 29.34
CA GLU A 430 7.34 -0.81 28.01
C GLU A 430 6.15 -0.36 27.19
N ALA A 431 6.30 -0.44 25.87
CA ALA A 431 5.25 -0.25 24.89
C ALA A 431 5.35 -1.31 23.80
N ALA A 432 4.22 -1.70 23.21
CA ALA A 432 4.18 -2.59 22.06
C ALA A 432 3.33 -1.94 20.96
N MET A 433 3.92 -1.76 19.80
CA MET A 433 3.20 -1.41 18.59
C MET A 433 2.69 -2.67 17.92
N ASN A 434 1.39 -2.74 17.67
CA ASN A 434 0.80 -3.77 16.84
C ASN A 434 0.37 -3.14 15.51
N ASN A 435 1.01 -3.54 14.43
CA ASN A 435 0.64 -3.16 13.09
C ASN A 435 0.09 -4.37 12.34
N ARG A 436 -1.21 -4.62 12.48
CA ARG A 436 -1.92 -5.73 11.84
C ARG A 436 -1.22 -7.08 12.10
N GLY A 437 -1.13 -7.46 13.40
CA GLY A 437 -0.55 -8.72 13.86
C GLY A 437 0.98 -8.72 14.00
N PHE A 438 1.67 -7.72 13.46
CA PHE A 438 3.11 -7.58 13.62
C PHE A 438 3.41 -6.70 14.84
N ILE A 439 3.85 -7.35 15.90
CA ILE A 439 4.12 -6.70 17.19
C ILE A 439 5.60 -6.37 17.25
N THR A 440 5.90 -5.10 17.54
CA THR A 440 7.25 -4.62 17.83
C THR A 440 7.26 -4.05 19.24
N LYS A 441 8.15 -4.54 20.10
CA LYS A 441 8.27 -4.09 21.48
C LYS A 441 9.26 -2.95 21.60
N GLY A 442 9.02 -2.06 22.56
CA GLY A 442 9.88 -0.94 22.87
C GLY A 442 9.96 -0.70 24.37
N VAL A 443 11.08 -0.15 24.80
CA VAL A 443 11.37 0.17 26.20
C VAL A 443 11.38 1.68 26.36
N LYS A 444 10.75 2.19 27.40
CA LYS A 444 10.82 3.59 27.78
C LYS A 444 12.22 3.94 28.27
N THR A 445 12.77 5.02 27.77
CA THR A 445 14.14 5.45 28.07
C THR A 445 14.14 6.71 28.92
N ASN A 446 15.32 7.04 29.48
CA ASN A 446 15.54 8.31 30.18
C ASN A 446 15.94 9.46 29.22
N LYS A 447 15.85 9.24 27.90
CA LYS A 447 16.13 10.26 26.90
C LYS A 447 15.07 11.37 26.98
N SER A 448 15.50 12.61 26.77
CA SER A 448 14.56 13.73 26.63
C SER A 448 13.91 13.71 25.25
N ILE A 449 12.62 14.02 25.19
CA ILE A 449 11.94 14.29 23.91
C ILE A 449 12.60 15.50 23.28
N PRO A 450 13.08 15.44 22.03
CA PRO A 450 13.66 16.59 21.36
C PRO A 450 12.67 17.75 21.32
N THR A 451 13.03 18.84 21.98
CA THR A 451 12.25 20.09 21.92
C THR A 451 12.97 21.05 21.00
N ARG A 452 12.24 21.57 20.02
CA ARG A 452 12.73 22.61 19.13
C ARG A 452 12.09 23.92 19.56
N VAL A 453 12.94 24.91 19.80
CA VAL A 453 12.49 26.25 20.21
C VAL A 453 12.50 27.13 18.97
N GLU A 454 11.35 27.75 18.72
CA GLU A 454 11.21 28.70 17.64
C GLU A 454 11.92 29.99 17.99
N VAL A 455 12.72 30.51 17.05
CA VAL A 455 13.37 31.82 17.15
C VAL A 455 12.84 32.76 16.08
N PRO A 456 12.70 34.06 16.37
CA PRO A 456 12.28 35.01 15.36
C PRO A 456 13.38 35.19 14.29
N VAL A 457 12.97 35.24 13.03
CA VAL A 457 13.86 35.53 11.89
C VAL A 457 13.25 36.69 11.10
N ASP A 458 14.10 37.63 10.70
CA ASP A 458 13.68 38.77 9.91
C ASP A 458 13.06 38.33 8.58
N PRO A 459 11.88 38.89 8.18
CA PRO A 459 11.25 38.60 6.90
C PRO A 459 12.16 38.82 5.69
N ALA A 460 13.08 39.77 5.72
CA ALA A 460 14.06 39.98 4.65
C ALA A 460 15.04 38.79 4.52
N THR A 461 15.35 38.11 5.62
CA THR A 461 16.13 36.87 5.61
C THR A 461 15.30 35.71 5.06
N LEU A 462 14.03 35.57 5.49
CA LEU A 462 13.11 34.54 5.01
C LEU A 462 12.89 34.64 3.49
N GLN A 463 12.81 35.86 2.95
CA GLN A 463 12.64 36.12 1.53
C GLN A 463 13.78 35.55 0.68
N GLN A 464 14.99 35.44 1.23
CA GLN A 464 16.16 34.89 0.52
C GLN A 464 16.05 33.38 0.29
N TYR A 465 15.20 32.68 1.05
CA TYR A 465 14.99 31.22 0.96
C TYR A 465 13.84 30.83 0.03
N THR A 466 13.09 31.80 -0.49
CA THR A 466 12.00 31.53 -1.44
C THR A 466 12.54 31.01 -2.77
N GLY A 467 11.86 30.04 -3.35
CA GLY A 467 12.25 29.43 -4.63
C GLY A 467 11.85 27.97 -4.73
N SER A 468 12.23 27.34 -5.84
CA SER A 468 12.03 25.92 -6.08
C SER A 468 13.35 25.17 -5.97
N TYR A 469 13.39 24.14 -5.13
CA TYR A 469 14.56 23.34 -4.84
C TYR A 469 14.34 21.90 -5.29
N GLU A 470 15.15 21.42 -6.21
CA GLU A 470 15.09 20.02 -6.65
C GLU A 470 15.78 19.12 -5.62
N ILE A 471 15.02 18.21 -5.05
CA ILE A 471 15.50 17.19 -4.11
C ILE A 471 15.93 15.94 -4.87
N GLN A 472 15.15 15.59 -5.89
CA GLN A 472 15.45 14.54 -6.87
C GLN A 472 14.66 14.83 -8.15
N PRO A 473 15.03 14.26 -9.30
CA PRO A 473 14.30 14.50 -10.55
C PRO A 473 12.80 14.30 -10.40
N GLY A 474 12.03 15.37 -10.70
CA GLY A 474 10.57 15.38 -10.58
C GLY A 474 10.00 15.57 -9.16
N PHE A 475 10.84 15.70 -8.13
CA PHE A 475 10.40 15.99 -6.75
C PHE A 475 11.08 17.25 -6.23
N ASN A 476 10.31 18.31 -6.07
CA ASN A 476 10.77 19.62 -5.65
C ASN A 476 10.15 20.02 -4.31
N LEU A 477 10.88 20.85 -3.56
CA LEU A 477 10.35 21.65 -2.47
C LEU A 477 10.23 23.10 -2.93
N VAL A 478 9.03 23.62 -2.94
CA VAL A 478 8.76 25.03 -3.26
C VAL A 478 8.63 25.81 -1.94
N MET A 479 9.48 26.82 -1.77
CA MET A 479 9.47 27.71 -0.61
C MET A 479 8.78 29.02 -0.99
N THR A 480 7.77 29.42 -0.21
CA THR A 480 7.05 30.69 -0.39
C THR A 480 7.02 31.44 0.95
N LEU A 481 6.98 32.76 0.88
CA LEU A 481 6.78 33.63 2.06
C LEU A 481 5.32 34.14 2.05
N GLU A 482 4.54 33.81 3.07
CA GLU A 482 3.12 34.16 3.18
C GLU A 482 2.86 34.74 4.59
N ASP A 483 2.31 35.94 4.65
CA ASP A 483 2.00 36.64 5.91
C ASP A 483 3.16 36.68 6.90
N GLY A 484 4.41 36.76 6.38
CA GLY A 484 5.63 36.77 7.20
C GLY A 484 6.14 35.37 7.62
N HIS A 485 5.49 34.31 7.20
CA HIS A 485 5.84 32.91 7.50
C HIS A 485 6.46 32.22 6.26
N LEU A 486 7.54 31.49 6.48
CA LEU A 486 8.15 30.65 5.43
C LEU A 486 7.35 29.36 5.29
N MET A 487 6.84 29.11 4.09
CA MET A 487 6.06 27.92 3.77
C MET A 487 6.85 26.98 2.87
N SER A 488 6.67 25.67 3.05
CA SER A 488 7.26 24.63 2.21
C SER A 488 6.17 23.78 1.58
N GLN A 489 6.27 23.50 0.28
CA GLN A 489 5.37 22.61 -0.42
C GLN A 489 6.17 21.57 -1.23
N ALA A 490 6.05 20.30 -0.86
CA ALA A 490 6.60 19.21 -1.65
C ALA A 490 5.69 18.86 -2.83
N THR A 491 6.28 18.39 -3.93
CA THR A 491 5.53 17.97 -5.12
C THR A 491 4.41 16.99 -4.75
N GLY A 492 3.17 17.33 -5.14
CA GLY A 492 1.99 16.51 -4.86
C GLY A 492 1.47 16.54 -3.43
N GLN A 493 2.00 17.42 -2.57
CA GLN A 493 1.60 17.53 -1.16
C GLN A 493 1.02 18.90 -0.83
N GLY A 494 0.35 18.98 0.31
CA GLY A 494 -0.11 20.25 0.87
C GLY A 494 1.04 21.13 1.35
N LYS A 495 0.77 22.43 1.43
CA LYS A 495 1.70 23.43 1.94
C LYS A 495 1.80 23.34 3.46
N LEU A 496 3.02 23.42 4.01
CA LEU A 496 3.33 23.36 5.43
C LEU A 496 4.17 24.56 5.86
N GLU A 497 3.90 25.09 7.04
CA GLU A 497 4.68 26.18 7.64
C GLU A 497 6.00 25.66 8.22
N LEU A 498 7.07 26.43 8.00
CA LEU A 498 8.40 26.19 8.53
C LEU A 498 8.68 27.15 9.71
N PHE A 499 9.12 26.60 10.83
CA PHE A 499 9.45 27.30 12.05
C PHE A 499 10.97 27.36 12.21
N ALA A 500 11.51 28.56 12.41
CA ALA A 500 12.95 28.74 12.52
C ALA A 500 13.49 28.18 13.84
N GLU A 501 14.50 27.33 13.80
CA GLU A 501 15.32 26.90 14.94
C GLU A 501 16.60 27.76 15.05
N SER A 502 17.02 28.30 13.90
CA SER A 502 18.09 29.28 13.76
C SER A 502 17.82 30.14 12.51
N PRO A 503 18.62 31.17 12.22
CA PRO A 503 18.44 31.95 10.99
C PRO A 503 18.44 31.14 9.71
N THR A 504 19.16 30.01 9.65
CA THR A 504 19.30 29.17 8.44
C THR A 504 18.64 27.81 8.56
N LYS A 505 18.19 27.40 9.76
CA LYS A 505 17.65 26.08 10.00
C LYS A 505 16.22 26.14 10.50
N PHE A 506 15.36 25.38 9.86
CA PHE A 506 13.91 25.39 10.08
C PHE A 506 13.41 23.98 10.35
N PHE A 507 12.30 23.86 11.07
CA PHE A 507 11.64 22.59 11.35
C PHE A 507 10.14 22.65 11.07
N LEU A 508 9.54 21.49 10.90
CA LEU A 508 8.11 21.29 10.76
C LEU A 508 7.53 20.79 12.09
N LYS A 509 6.39 21.35 12.53
CA LYS A 509 5.70 20.91 13.76
C LYS A 509 4.85 19.65 13.54
N VAL A 510 4.42 19.41 12.30
CA VAL A 510 3.52 18.31 11.94
C VAL A 510 4.24 17.02 11.56
N VAL A 511 5.50 17.12 11.16
CA VAL A 511 6.36 15.99 10.79
C VAL A 511 7.76 16.22 11.35
N ASP A 512 8.45 15.15 11.75
CA ASP A 512 9.85 15.25 12.17
C ASP A 512 10.77 15.42 10.95
N ALA A 513 10.84 16.64 10.46
CA ALA A 513 11.72 17.04 9.37
C ALA A 513 12.32 18.42 9.65
N GLN A 514 13.51 18.65 9.14
CA GLN A 514 14.22 19.93 9.19
C GLN A 514 14.74 20.30 7.82
N ILE A 515 14.84 21.58 7.56
CA ILE A 515 15.44 22.15 6.35
C ILE A 515 16.52 23.13 6.80
N GLU A 516 17.72 22.97 6.27
CA GLU A 516 18.84 23.88 6.53
C GLU A 516 19.30 24.51 5.21
N PHE A 517 19.30 25.83 5.16
CA PHE A 517 19.72 26.59 4.00
C PHE A 517 21.22 26.86 4.07
N THR A 518 21.93 26.61 2.98
CA THR A 518 23.38 26.80 2.87
C THR A 518 23.69 27.69 1.68
N PRO A 519 24.59 28.70 1.79
CA PRO A 519 24.97 29.53 0.65
C PRO A 519 25.58 28.70 -0.46
N ASN A 520 25.19 28.97 -1.70
CA ASN A 520 25.76 28.35 -2.89
C ASN A 520 26.73 29.29 -3.64
N ALA A 521 27.38 28.78 -4.69
CA ALA A 521 28.38 29.54 -5.44
C ALA A 521 27.84 30.78 -6.17
N THR A 522 26.52 30.95 -6.28
CA THR A 522 25.87 32.08 -6.93
C THR A 522 25.46 33.20 -5.94
N GLY A 523 25.76 33.03 -4.66
CA GLY A 523 25.31 33.95 -3.60
C GLY A 523 23.86 33.77 -3.18
N LYS A 524 23.16 32.74 -3.70
CA LYS A 524 21.85 32.29 -3.25
C LYS A 524 22.01 31.10 -2.28
N PHE A 525 20.90 30.41 -1.97
CA PHE A 525 20.92 29.29 -1.05
C PHE A 525 20.48 27.99 -1.74
N ASP A 526 21.18 26.92 -1.45
CA ASP A 526 20.71 25.56 -1.59
C ASP A 526 20.16 25.09 -0.23
N LEU A 527 19.55 23.92 -0.17
CA LEU A 527 19.04 23.39 1.09
C LEU A 527 19.48 21.94 1.35
N VAL A 528 19.39 21.53 2.61
CA VAL A 528 19.48 20.13 3.02
C VAL A 528 18.20 19.78 3.78
N LEU A 529 17.48 18.77 3.32
CA LEU A 529 16.34 18.18 4.01
C LEU A 529 16.84 17.06 4.93
N TYR A 530 16.52 17.16 6.20
CA TYR A 530 16.74 16.12 7.23
C TYR A 530 15.40 15.46 7.53
N GLN A 531 15.23 14.21 7.16
CA GLN A 531 14.01 13.45 7.43
C GLN A 531 14.30 11.95 7.51
N GLY A 532 13.71 11.24 8.47
CA GLY A 532 13.88 9.80 8.62
C GLY A 532 15.34 9.36 8.86
N GLY A 533 16.16 10.21 9.48
CA GLY A 533 17.60 9.96 9.69
C GLY A 533 18.47 10.17 8.45
N GLN A 534 17.88 10.58 7.33
CA GLN A 534 18.59 10.88 6.09
C GLN A 534 18.87 12.37 5.93
N LYS A 535 19.92 12.70 5.19
CA LYS A 535 20.27 14.05 4.74
C LYS A 535 20.19 14.07 3.23
N VAL A 536 19.22 14.80 2.71
CA VAL A 536 18.98 14.87 1.26
C VAL A 536 19.25 16.30 0.79
N PRO A 537 20.27 16.52 -0.03
CA PRO A 537 20.54 17.86 -0.58
C PRO A 537 19.47 18.27 -1.59
N GLY A 538 19.11 19.54 -1.58
CA GLY A 538 18.22 20.15 -2.56
C GLY A 538 18.88 21.35 -3.21
N LYS A 539 18.88 21.39 -4.53
CA LYS A 539 19.48 22.49 -5.31
C LYS A 539 18.44 23.50 -5.75
N LEU A 540 18.73 24.78 -5.57
CA LEU A 540 17.89 25.85 -6.11
C LEU A 540 17.87 25.78 -7.64
N ILE A 541 16.67 25.67 -8.23
CA ILE A 541 16.48 25.60 -9.67
C ILE A 541 15.70 26.79 -10.23
N ARG A 542 14.97 27.52 -9.38
CA ARG A 542 14.18 28.68 -9.80
C ARG A 542 13.89 29.64 -8.65
#